data_b858e417d6f472cdc824ce7433afc1df
#
_entry.id   b858e417d6f472cdc824ce7433afc1df
#
_cell.length_a   1.000
_cell.length_b   1.000
_cell.length_c   1.000
_cell.angle_alpha   90.00
_cell.angle_beta   90.00
_cell.angle_gamma   90.00
#
_symmetry.space_group_name_H-M   'P 1'
#
loop_
_entity.id
_entity.type
_entity.pdbx_description
1 polymer ?
#
loop_
_entity_poly.entity_id
_entity_poly.type
_entity_poly.pdbx_seq_one_letter_code
_entity_poly.pdbx_strand_id
1 'polypeptide(L)'
;MPGSGVATFGISGSPGVPDDIARNTVSIEYNDLEVLQQTVNGIGADQVAAIILEPVAGNMGLVLPNEGFLQGVRDLCSTTGILLIFDEVMTGFRVALGGAQERFGITPDLSTYSKVIGGGLPVGAFGGRADLMAQLAPSGPVYQAGTLSGNPLAMTAGLATVRHLRDTDPYDRLEALGSRWVAGMKQATADAGVAATISHCGSMLGMYFHPGPVTNYSQVQGADTALFQRYFRGMLDAGIYLAPSAFEAGFISTTHTEQLIDQTTAAAAKVLKDVA
;
A
#
# COMPACT_ATOMS: atom_id res chain seq x y z
N MET A 1 11.58 11.33 -2.03
CA MET A 1 11.81 10.19 -1.13
C MET A 1 10.49 9.47 -0.98
N PRO A 2 10.36 8.18 -1.24
CA PRO A 2 9.15 7.46 -0.91
C PRO A 2 8.97 7.49 0.61
N GLY A 3 7.73 7.62 1.09
CA GLY A 3 7.32 7.82 2.47
C GLY A 3 8.08 7.01 3.53
N SER A 4 7.42 6.41 4.49
CA SER A 4 8.02 5.57 5.56
C SER A 4 8.98 4.44 5.09
N GLY A 5 9.17 4.33 3.78
CA GLY A 5 10.01 3.36 3.09
C GLY A 5 11.53 3.57 3.12
N VAL A 6 12.06 4.44 3.99
CA VAL A 6 13.53 4.58 4.13
C VAL A 6 14.17 3.30 4.67
N ALA A 7 13.43 2.48 5.41
CA ALA A 7 13.83 1.13 5.78
C ALA A 7 14.04 0.21 4.56
N THR A 8 13.53 0.59 3.38
CA THR A 8 13.53 -0.23 2.16
C THR A 8 14.95 -0.48 1.59
N PHE A 9 16.00 0.17 2.08
CA PHE A 9 17.33 0.07 1.47
C PHE A 9 18.43 -0.52 2.36
N GLY A 10 18.12 -0.94 3.61
CA GLY A 10 19.18 -1.40 4.52
C GLY A 10 20.31 -0.36 4.74
N ILE A 11 20.13 0.83 4.17
CA ILE A 11 21.00 1.98 4.30
C ILE A 11 20.34 2.89 5.32
N SER A 12 21.08 3.46 6.24
CA SER A 12 20.58 4.55 7.08
C SER A 12 20.25 5.73 6.17
N GLY A 13 19.10 5.67 5.51
CA GLY A 13 18.61 6.74 4.63
C GLY A 13 18.10 7.94 5.42
N SER A 14 18.10 7.85 6.75
CA SER A 14 17.74 8.94 7.65
C SER A 14 18.94 9.31 8.51
N PRO A 15 19.43 10.57 8.43
CA PRO A 15 20.50 11.04 9.31
C PRO A 15 20.16 10.80 10.79
N GLY A 16 21.10 10.28 11.53
CA GLY A 16 20.95 9.98 12.96
C GLY A 16 20.55 8.54 13.28
N VAL A 17 20.25 7.69 12.30
CA VAL A 17 20.10 6.24 12.51
C VAL A 17 21.49 5.59 12.45
N PRO A 18 21.97 4.94 13.53
CA PRO A 18 23.25 4.25 13.51
C PRO A 18 23.25 3.07 12.52
N ASP A 19 24.37 2.84 11.84
CA ASP A 19 24.51 1.75 10.88
C ASP A 19 24.27 0.38 11.50
N ASP A 20 24.64 0.21 12.78
CA ASP A 20 24.40 -1.03 13.55
C ASP A 20 22.92 -1.37 13.70
N ILE A 21 22.05 -0.37 13.66
CA ILE A 21 20.61 -0.58 13.68
C ILE A 21 20.11 -0.84 12.25
N ALA A 22 20.58 -0.05 11.27
CA ALA A 22 20.14 -0.18 9.89
C ALA A 22 20.46 -1.55 9.29
N ARG A 23 21.62 -2.13 9.62
CA ARG A 23 22.05 -3.45 9.13
C ARG A 23 21.18 -4.62 9.57
N ASN A 24 20.35 -4.45 10.60
CA ASN A 24 19.40 -5.47 11.06
C ASN A 24 18.16 -5.59 10.17
N THR A 25 18.04 -4.72 9.17
CA THR A 25 16.95 -4.75 8.18
C THR A 25 17.54 -4.93 6.79
N VAL A 26 17.20 -6.04 6.15
CA VAL A 26 17.59 -6.33 4.77
C VAL A 26 16.39 -6.06 3.86
N SER A 27 16.58 -5.21 2.87
CA SER A 27 15.54 -4.88 1.89
C SER A 27 15.78 -5.63 0.59
N ILE A 28 14.72 -6.13 0.01
CA ILE A 28 14.70 -6.80 -1.27
C ILE A 28 13.65 -6.20 -2.19
N GLU A 29 13.76 -6.46 -3.48
CA GLU A 29 12.72 -6.05 -4.45
C GLU A 29 11.39 -6.75 -4.15
N TYR A 30 10.31 -5.98 -4.23
CA TYR A 30 8.95 -6.49 -4.15
C TYR A 30 8.65 -7.39 -5.35
N ASN A 31 7.85 -8.43 -5.17
CA ASN A 31 7.50 -9.42 -6.18
C ASN A 31 8.65 -10.35 -6.62
N ASP A 32 9.76 -10.38 -5.90
CA ASP A 32 10.88 -11.27 -6.18
C ASP A 32 11.02 -12.36 -5.10
N LEU A 33 10.26 -13.44 -5.27
CA LEU A 33 10.27 -14.57 -4.34
C LEU A 33 11.61 -15.34 -4.38
N GLU A 34 12.27 -15.38 -5.52
CA GLU A 34 13.55 -16.08 -5.67
C GLU A 34 14.65 -15.36 -4.87
N VAL A 35 14.77 -14.05 -5.04
CA VAL A 35 15.72 -13.22 -4.27
C VAL A 35 15.41 -13.29 -2.78
N LEU A 36 14.11 -13.30 -2.38
CA LEU A 36 13.72 -13.48 -1.00
C LEU A 36 14.25 -14.80 -0.43
N GLN A 37 14.02 -15.92 -1.12
CA GLN A 37 14.49 -17.25 -0.70
C GLN A 37 16.02 -17.33 -0.62
N GLN A 38 16.71 -16.80 -1.65
CA GLN A 38 18.18 -16.75 -1.67
C GLN A 38 18.72 -15.92 -0.51
N THR A 39 18.09 -14.79 -0.19
CA THR A 39 18.48 -13.91 0.92
C THR A 39 18.31 -14.61 2.27
N VAL A 40 17.14 -15.23 2.50
CA VAL A 40 16.88 -16.00 3.74
C VAL A 40 17.88 -17.15 3.89
N ASN A 41 18.16 -17.89 2.82
CA ASN A 41 19.13 -18.99 2.84
C ASN A 41 20.55 -18.48 3.10
N GLY A 42 20.93 -17.33 2.54
CA GLY A 42 22.25 -16.74 2.71
C GLY A 42 22.50 -16.18 4.13
N ILE A 43 21.47 -15.66 4.77
CA ILE A 43 21.53 -15.17 6.16
C ILE A 43 21.47 -16.34 7.15
N GLY A 44 20.70 -17.38 6.84
CA GLY A 44 20.27 -18.45 7.73
C GLY A 44 18.89 -18.13 8.33
N ALA A 45 17.95 -19.03 8.14
CA ALA A 45 16.55 -18.80 8.55
C ALA A 45 16.40 -18.59 10.07
N ASP A 46 17.28 -19.18 10.89
CA ASP A 46 17.34 -19.01 12.33
C ASP A 46 17.83 -17.61 12.78
N GLN A 47 18.39 -16.82 11.87
CA GLN A 47 18.83 -15.44 12.10
C GLN A 47 17.80 -14.40 11.64
N VAL A 48 16.71 -14.83 10.98
CA VAL A 48 15.67 -13.95 10.47
C VAL A 48 14.44 -14.02 11.38
N ALA A 49 14.13 -12.95 12.08
CA ALA A 49 12.98 -12.89 12.99
C ALA A 49 11.64 -12.81 12.23
N ALA A 50 11.57 -11.96 11.22
CA ALA A 50 10.32 -11.70 10.50
C ALA A 50 10.58 -11.18 9.08
N ILE A 51 9.59 -11.39 8.22
CA ILE A 51 9.46 -10.74 6.92
C ILE A 51 8.25 -9.81 7.01
N ILE A 52 8.45 -8.52 6.74
CA ILE A 52 7.40 -7.51 6.71
C ILE A 52 7.23 -7.00 5.28
N LEU A 53 5.98 -6.91 4.81
CA LEU A 53 5.65 -6.32 3.51
C LEU A 53 4.26 -5.70 3.51
N GLU A 54 4.06 -4.71 2.66
CA GLU A 54 2.72 -4.28 2.26
C GLU A 54 2.15 -5.34 1.31
N PRO A 55 0.99 -5.97 1.60
CA PRO A 55 0.42 -6.98 0.69
C PRO A 55 -0.02 -6.39 -0.66
N VAL A 56 -0.31 -5.10 -0.71
CA VAL A 56 -0.37 -4.26 -1.90
C VAL A 56 0.48 -3.04 -1.59
N ALA A 57 1.58 -2.89 -2.30
CA ALA A 57 2.50 -1.80 -2.00
C ALA A 57 1.88 -0.46 -2.41
N GLY A 58 1.78 0.46 -1.45
CA GLY A 58 1.21 1.80 -1.61
C GLY A 58 2.23 2.93 -1.38
N ASN A 59 3.40 2.63 -0.82
CA ASN A 59 4.44 3.63 -0.55
C ASN A 59 5.41 3.87 -1.73
N MET A 60 5.17 3.24 -2.86
CA MET A 60 5.89 3.49 -4.12
C MET A 60 4.92 3.73 -5.29
N GLY A 61 3.75 4.31 -5.01
CA GLY A 61 2.58 4.34 -5.86
C GLY A 61 1.69 3.13 -5.57
N LEU A 62 1.08 2.50 -6.58
CA LEU A 62 0.33 1.25 -6.39
C LEU A 62 1.00 0.13 -7.17
N VAL A 63 1.63 -0.80 -6.47
CA VAL A 63 2.20 -2.02 -7.05
C VAL A 63 1.46 -3.23 -6.48
N LEU A 64 0.85 -3.99 -7.36
CA LEU A 64 0.09 -5.19 -7.00
C LEU A 64 1.04 -6.37 -6.79
N PRO A 65 0.70 -7.32 -5.90
CA PRO A 65 1.44 -8.56 -5.81
C PRO A 65 1.24 -9.39 -7.08
N ASN A 66 2.31 -9.97 -7.61
CA ASN A 66 2.23 -10.94 -8.68
C ASN A 66 1.49 -12.21 -8.19
N GLU A 67 0.89 -12.92 -9.12
CA GLU A 67 0.25 -14.20 -8.81
C GLU A 67 1.22 -15.14 -8.09
N GLY A 68 0.78 -15.72 -6.99
CA GLY A 68 1.58 -16.65 -6.17
C GLY A 68 2.62 -16.00 -5.25
N PHE A 69 2.94 -14.70 -5.39
CA PHE A 69 3.96 -14.05 -4.57
C PHE A 69 3.64 -14.10 -3.07
N LEU A 70 2.46 -13.62 -2.67
CA LEU A 70 2.06 -13.59 -1.25
C LEU A 70 1.96 -15.00 -0.66
N GLN A 71 1.46 -15.97 -1.43
CA GLN A 71 1.42 -17.37 -1.00
C GLN A 71 2.83 -17.93 -0.83
N GLY A 72 3.73 -17.67 -1.76
CA GLY A 72 5.12 -18.11 -1.66
C GLY A 72 5.84 -17.53 -0.44
N VAL A 73 5.59 -16.26 -0.11
CA VAL A 73 6.11 -15.64 1.13
C VAL A 73 5.53 -16.32 2.38
N ARG A 74 4.21 -16.60 2.39
CA ARG A 74 3.58 -17.31 3.52
C ARG A 74 4.15 -18.72 3.70
N ASP A 75 4.34 -19.45 2.60
CA ASP A 75 4.88 -20.81 2.62
C ASP A 75 6.33 -20.83 3.12
N LEU A 76 7.16 -19.90 2.66
CA LEU A 76 8.51 -19.72 3.16
C LEU A 76 8.52 -19.47 4.67
N CYS A 77 7.72 -18.54 5.16
CA CYS A 77 7.61 -18.24 6.58
C CYS A 77 7.12 -19.47 7.38
N SER A 78 6.15 -20.21 6.86
CA SER A 78 5.60 -21.39 7.53
C SER A 78 6.61 -22.52 7.64
N THR A 79 7.45 -22.72 6.62
CA THR A 79 8.44 -23.79 6.58
C THR A 79 9.70 -23.47 7.40
N THR A 80 10.04 -22.19 7.53
CA THR A 80 11.25 -21.74 8.22
C THR A 80 11.00 -21.29 9.66
N GLY A 81 9.75 -21.06 10.06
CA GLY A 81 9.40 -20.49 11.37
C GLY A 81 9.59 -18.97 11.48
N ILE A 82 9.95 -18.30 10.38
CA ILE A 82 10.03 -16.84 10.29
C ILE A 82 8.62 -16.26 10.38
N LEU A 83 8.42 -15.17 11.13
CA LEU A 83 7.14 -14.53 11.25
C LEU A 83 6.81 -13.73 9.98
N LEU A 84 5.59 -13.87 9.48
CA LEU A 84 5.05 -13.00 8.42
C LEU A 84 4.29 -11.83 9.04
N ILE A 85 4.67 -10.61 8.67
CA ILE A 85 3.98 -9.38 9.09
C ILE A 85 3.40 -8.70 7.87
N PHE A 86 2.08 -8.49 7.84
CA PHE A 86 1.46 -7.64 6.84
C PHE A 86 1.39 -6.19 7.34
N ASP A 87 1.97 -5.28 6.58
CA ASP A 87 1.70 -3.86 6.75
C ASP A 87 0.39 -3.52 6.04
N GLU A 88 -0.69 -3.59 6.81
CA GLU A 88 -2.04 -3.23 6.38
C GLU A 88 -2.42 -1.78 6.73
N VAL A 89 -1.43 -0.93 6.94
CA VAL A 89 -1.67 0.49 7.23
C VAL A 89 -2.45 1.17 6.10
N MET A 90 -2.22 0.78 4.83
CA MET A 90 -3.01 1.27 3.70
C MET A 90 -4.17 0.36 3.34
N THR A 91 -3.97 -0.95 3.32
CA THR A 91 -4.92 -1.94 2.78
C THR A 91 -6.00 -2.34 3.77
N GLY A 92 -5.72 -2.29 5.08
CA GLY A 92 -6.66 -2.68 6.14
C GLY A 92 -7.94 -1.85 6.09
N PHE A 93 -9.09 -2.50 6.04
CA PHE A 93 -10.43 -1.91 5.89
C PHE A 93 -10.61 -1.05 4.63
N ARG A 94 -9.66 -1.07 3.70
CA ARG A 94 -9.70 -0.30 2.45
C ARG A 94 -10.01 -1.16 1.24
N VAL A 95 -9.33 -2.28 1.07
CA VAL A 95 -9.47 -3.16 -0.10
C VAL A 95 -10.52 -4.24 0.09
N ALA A 96 -10.87 -4.53 1.32
CA ALA A 96 -11.98 -5.37 1.82
C ALA A 96 -12.22 -5.04 3.30
N LEU A 97 -13.29 -5.54 3.91
CA LEU A 97 -13.55 -5.35 5.34
C LEU A 97 -12.44 -5.99 6.19
N GLY A 98 -12.00 -7.19 5.84
CA GLY A 98 -10.85 -7.87 6.46
C GLY A 98 -9.50 -7.52 5.81
N GLY A 99 -9.43 -6.43 5.02
CA GLY A 99 -8.20 -5.96 4.41
C GLY A 99 -7.65 -6.88 3.31
N ALA A 100 -6.34 -6.83 3.12
CA ALA A 100 -5.67 -7.66 2.13
C ALA A 100 -5.65 -9.14 2.53
N GLN A 101 -5.72 -9.46 3.81
CA GLN A 101 -5.84 -10.85 4.28
C GLN A 101 -7.08 -11.53 3.70
N GLU A 102 -8.23 -10.86 3.78
CA GLU A 102 -9.48 -11.36 3.19
C GLU A 102 -9.38 -11.40 1.67
N ARG A 103 -8.91 -10.33 1.05
CA ARG A 103 -8.86 -10.19 -0.41
C ARG A 103 -7.99 -11.25 -1.08
N PHE A 104 -6.87 -11.62 -0.48
CA PHE A 104 -5.91 -12.57 -1.05
C PHE A 104 -5.95 -13.95 -0.38
N GLY A 105 -6.74 -14.12 0.68
CA GLY A 105 -6.83 -15.40 1.40
C GLY A 105 -5.55 -15.79 2.15
N ILE A 106 -4.70 -14.82 2.51
CA ILE A 106 -3.42 -15.05 3.19
C ILE A 106 -3.49 -14.50 4.62
N THR A 107 -3.24 -15.34 5.61
CA THR A 107 -3.19 -14.93 7.01
C THR A 107 -1.75 -14.77 7.48
N PRO A 108 -1.29 -13.56 7.81
CA PRO A 108 0.03 -13.34 8.41
C PRO A 108 0.03 -13.74 9.90
N ASP A 109 1.23 -13.76 10.50
CA ASP A 109 1.37 -13.96 11.93
C ASP A 109 1.04 -12.70 12.74
N LEU A 110 1.38 -11.53 12.18
CA LEU A 110 1.09 -10.20 12.72
C LEU A 110 0.64 -9.26 11.60
N SER A 111 -0.14 -8.25 11.96
CA SER A 111 -0.53 -7.16 11.05
C SER A 111 -0.46 -5.82 11.75
N THR A 112 -0.13 -4.77 10.99
CA THR A 112 -0.19 -3.38 11.45
C THR A 112 -1.31 -2.64 10.73
N TYR A 113 -1.98 -1.73 11.44
CA TYR A 113 -3.13 -0.97 10.95
C TYR A 113 -3.01 0.51 11.32
N SER A 114 -3.53 1.38 10.46
CA SER A 114 -3.65 2.82 10.72
C SER A 114 -4.69 3.42 9.76
N LYS A 115 -4.53 4.67 9.37
CA LYS A 115 -5.32 5.39 8.34
C LYS A 115 -6.83 5.19 8.50
N VAL A 116 -7.45 4.23 7.79
CA VAL A 116 -8.90 4.00 7.79
C VAL A 116 -9.44 3.76 9.20
N ILE A 117 -8.73 2.97 10.02
CA ILE A 117 -9.19 2.68 11.39
C ILE A 117 -9.20 3.90 12.31
N GLY A 118 -8.61 5.02 11.91
CA GLY A 118 -8.63 6.26 12.66
C GLY A 118 -9.83 7.16 12.35
N GLY A 119 -10.54 6.90 11.24
CA GLY A 119 -11.65 7.76 10.82
C GLY A 119 -11.27 9.22 10.61
N GLY A 120 -10.04 9.48 10.13
CA GLY A 120 -9.46 10.81 9.96
C GLY A 120 -8.62 11.29 11.13
N LEU A 121 -8.58 10.56 12.25
CA LEU A 121 -7.74 10.89 13.41
C LEU A 121 -6.51 9.97 13.49
N PRO A 122 -5.43 10.42 14.16
CA PRO A 122 -4.20 9.65 14.26
C PRO A 122 -4.39 8.43 15.18
N VAL A 123 -4.15 7.24 14.61
CA VAL A 123 -4.19 5.97 15.32
C VAL A 123 -3.22 4.99 14.68
N GLY A 124 -2.65 4.13 15.48
CA GLY A 124 -1.92 2.96 15.03
C GLY A 124 -2.33 1.76 15.89
N ALA A 125 -2.41 0.60 15.26
CA ALA A 125 -2.69 -0.65 15.93
C ALA A 125 -1.85 -1.77 15.31
N PHE A 126 -1.60 -2.81 16.09
CA PHE A 126 -1.06 -4.06 15.60
C PHE A 126 -1.75 -5.21 16.33
N GLY A 127 -1.74 -6.35 15.70
CA GLY A 127 -2.36 -7.55 16.24
C GLY A 127 -1.97 -8.78 15.43
N GLY A 128 -2.41 -9.95 15.88
CA GLY A 128 -2.12 -11.20 15.20
C GLY A 128 -2.32 -12.41 16.10
N ARG A 129 -1.50 -13.42 15.92
CA ARG A 129 -1.57 -14.69 16.65
C ARG A 129 -1.57 -14.47 18.16
N ALA A 130 -2.48 -15.15 18.84
CA ALA A 130 -2.69 -15.01 20.28
C ALA A 130 -1.44 -15.30 21.13
N ASP A 131 -0.64 -16.29 20.72
CA ASP A 131 0.60 -16.64 21.41
C ASP A 131 1.67 -15.52 21.33
N LEU A 132 1.73 -14.80 20.21
CA LEU A 132 2.61 -13.63 20.06
C LEU A 132 2.06 -12.44 20.85
N MET A 133 0.75 -12.16 20.77
CA MET A 133 0.15 -11.05 21.50
C MET A 133 0.19 -11.26 23.01
N ALA A 134 0.19 -12.50 23.50
CA ALA A 134 0.36 -12.82 24.92
C ALA A 134 1.76 -12.46 25.48
N GLN A 135 2.74 -12.18 24.61
CA GLN A 135 4.04 -11.67 25.05
C GLN A 135 4.01 -10.21 25.48
N LEU A 136 2.94 -9.47 25.19
CA LEU A 136 2.82 -8.08 25.62
C LEU A 136 2.48 -7.98 27.11
N ALA A 137 3.05 -6.96 27.75
CA ALA A 137 2.70 -6.62 29.13
C ALA A 137 1.19 -6.25 29.23
N PRO A 138 0.50 -6.60 30.34
CA PRO A 138 1.02 -7.23 31.55
C PRO A 138 1.12 -8.76 31.48
N SER A 139 0.65 -9.41 30.40
CA SER A 139 0.64 -10.88 30.28
C SER A 139 2.02 -11.45 29.99
N GLY A 140 2.86 -10.72 29.28
CA GLY A 140 4.21 -11.09 28.91
C GLY A 140 5.25 -10.01 29.22
N PRO A 141 6.53 -10.27 28.88
CA PRO A 141 7.65 -9.39 29.23
C PRO A 141 7.81 -8.18 28.30
N VAL A 142 7.14 -8.14 27.15
CA VAL A 142 7.34 -7.10 26.15
C VAL A 142 6.53 -5.86 26.51
N TYR A 143 7.23 -4.79 26.89
CA TYR A 143 6.59 -3.53 27.22
C TYR A 143 6.23 -2.72 25.96
N GLN A 144 4.99 -2.27 25.89
CA GLN A 144 4.49 -1.35 24.88
C GLN A 144 3.58 -0.33 25.56
N ALA A 145 3.80 0.95 25.30
CA ALA A 145 2.96 2.03 25.79
C ALA A 145 3.00 3.23 24.86
N GLY A 146 1.94 4.02 24.87
CA GLY A 146 1.85 5.29 24.15
C GLY A 146 0.84 6.20 24.84
N THR A 147 1.24 7.45 25.12
CA THR A 147 0.42 8.42 25.85
C THR A 147 -0.98 8.60 25.23
N LEU A 148 -1.06 8.59 23.91
CA LEU A 148 -2.31 8.76 23.16
C LEU A 148 -2.96 7.44 22.74
N SER A 149 -2.40 6.29 23.15
CA SER A 149 -3.01 4.98 22.85
C SER A 149 -4.40 4.89 23.48
N GLY A 150 -5.39 4.51 22.66
CA GLY A 150 -6.77 4.38 23.09
C GLY A 150 -7.46 5.71 23.42
N ASN A 151 -6.95 6.86 22.93
CA ASN A 151 -7.62 8.13 23.20
C ASN A 151 -9.06 8.14 22.68
N PRO A 152 -10.02 8.71 23.46
CA PRO A 152 -11.44 8.55 23.17
C PRO A 152 -11.88 9.18 21.85
N LEU A 153 -11.22 10.22 21.37
CA LEU A 153 -11.56 10.87 20.08
C LEU A 153 -11.26 9.94 18.92
N ALA A 154 -10.04 9.41 18.84
CA ALA A 154 -9.64 8.49 17.77
C ALA A 154 -10.42 7.17 17.84
N MET A 155 -10.67 6.66 19.05
CA MET A 155 -11.47 5.43 19.23
C MET A 155 -12.92 5.64 18.77
N THR A 156 -13.53 6.78 19.06
CA THR A 156 -14.91 7.08 18.66
C THR A 156 -15.01 7.25 17.14
N ALA A 157 -14.11 8.01 16.52
CA ALA A 157 -14.09 8.24 15.08
C ALA A 157 -13.80 6.92 14.32
N GLY A 158 -12.81 6.16 14.78
CA GLY A 158 -12.46 4.87 14.18
C GLY A 158 -13.60 3.85 14.30
N LEU A 159 -14.23 3.75 15.48
CA LEU A 159 -15.37 2.86 15.69
C LEU A 159 -16.55 3.22 14.77
N ALA A 160 -16.85 4.52 14.60
CA ALA A 160 -17.90 4.98 13.70
C ALA A 160 -17.59 4.60 12.25
N THR A 161 -16.33 4.81 11.82
CA THR A 161 -15.88 4.47 10.45
C THR A 161 -15.95 2.97 10.18
N VAL A 162 -15.39 2.14 11.07
CA VAL A 162 -15.38 0.69 10.87
C VAL A 162 -16.80 0.09 10.92
N ARG A 163 -17.67 0.60 11.81
CA ARG A 163 -19.09 0.21 11.83
C ARG A 163 -19.79 0.59 10.53
N HIS A 164 -19.57 1.81 10.02
CA HIS A 164 -20.16 2.25 8.77
C HIS A 164 -19.72 1.33 7.61
N LEU A 165 -18.44 1.02 7.50
CA LEU A 165 -17.92 0.10 6.47
C LEU A 165 -18.54 -1.30 6.58
N ARG A 166 -18.65 -1.85 7.79
CA ARG A 166 -19.28 -3.14 8.03
C ARG A 166 -20.76 -3.15 7.66
N ASP A 167 -21.49 -2.10 8.08
CA ASP A 167 -22.95 -2.06 7.96
C ASP A 167 -23.41 -1.68 6.54
N THR A 168 -22.57 -1.00 5.74
CA THR A 168 -22.89 -0.58 4.37
C THR A 168 -22.24 -1.44 3.30
N ASP A 169 -21.19 -2.18 3.64
CA ASP A 169 -20.40 -3.03 2.75
C ASP A 169 -20.13 -2.37 1.36
N PRO A 170 -19.35 -1.29 1.29
CA PRO A 170 -19.22 -0.51 0.07
C PRO A 170 -18.21 -1.09 -0.94
N TYR A 171 -17.61 -2.24 -0.68
CA TYR A 171 -16.41 -2.72 -1.37
C TYR A 171 -16.67 -3.06 -2.84
N ASP A 172 -17.78 -3.71 -3.17
CA ASP A 172 -18.14 -4.00 -4.56
C ASP A 172 -18.33 -2.73 -5.39
N ARG A 173 -18.95 -1.71 -4.79
CA ARG A 173 -19.11 -0.40 -5.44
C ARG A 173 -17.78 0.30 -5.63
N LEU A 174 -16.88 0.25 -4.64
CA LEU A 174 -15.54 0.85 -4.74
C LEU A 174 -14.69 0.14 -5.79
N GLU A 175 -14.79 -1.18 -5.89
CA GLU A 175 -14.14 -1.99 -6.93
C GLU A 175 -14.65 -1.60 -8.33
N ALA A 176 -15.97 -1.44 -8.49
CA ALA A 176 -16.58 -1.00 -9.75
C ALA A 176 -16.11 0.42 -10.16
N LEU A 177 -16.02 1.36 -9.21
CA LEU A 177 -15.49 2.70 -9.48
C LEU A 177 -14.01 2.68 -9.85
N GLY A 178 -13.21 1.84 -9.19
CA GLY A 178 -11.79 1.63 -9.52
C GLY A 178 -11.62 1.07 -10.94
N SER A 179 -12.38 0.04 -11.28
CA SER A 179 -12.41 -0.55 -12.64
C SER A 179 -12.80 0.48 -13.71
N ARG A 180 -13.83 1.30 -13.42
CA ARG A 180 -14.28 2.37 -14.32
C ARG A 180 -13.18 3.41 -14.54
N TRP A 181 -12.51 3.83 -13.48
CA TRP A 181 -11.37 4.74 -13.57
C TRP A 181 -10.23 4.15 -14.42
N VAL A 182 -9.85 2.90 -14.19
CA VAL A 182 -8.80 2.22 -14.98
C VAL A 182 -9.18 2.17 -16.47
N ALA A 183 -10.42 1.81 -16.80
CA ALA A 183 -10.88 1.76 -18.18
C ALA A 183 -10.81 3.15 -18.86
N GLY A 184 -11.29 4.20 -18.18
CA GLY A 184 -11.26 5.56 -18.69
C GLY A 184 -9.84 6.11 -18.86
N MET A 185 -8.96 5.83 -17.90
CA MET A 185 -7.56 6.27 -17.97
C MET A 185 -6.76 5.51 -19.04
N LYS A 186 -6.99 4.21 -19.23
CA LYS A 186 -6.38 3.44 -20.34
C LYS A 186 -6.78 3.99 -21.70
N GLN A 187 -8.07 4.35 -21.86
CA GLN A 187 -8.53 4.99 -23.08
C GLN A 187 -7.89 6.37 -23.29
N ALA A 188 -7.84 7.19 -22.23
CA ALA A 188 -7.27 8.55 -22.28
C ALA A 188 -5.77 8.52 -22.65
N THR A 189 -4.99 7.60 -22.09
CA THR A 189 -3.57 7.45 -22.40
C THR A 189 -3.35 6.91 -23.83
N ALA A 190 -4.17 5.95 -24.27
CA ALA A 190 -4.12 5.41 -25.64
C ALA A 190 -4.43 6.49 -26.68
N ASP A 191 -5.49 7.30 -26.46
CA ASP A 191 -5.89 8.38 -27.37
C ASP A 191 -4.85 9.50 -27.45
N ALA A 192 -4.05 9.69 -26.40
CA ALA A 192 -2.95 10.65 -26.36
C ALA A 192 -1.61 10.08 -26.85
N GLY A 193 -1.54 8.78 -27.16
CA GLY A 193 -0.27 8.10 -27.53
C GLY A 193 0.73 7.98 -26.38
N VAL A 194 0.27 8.07 -25.14
CA VAL A 194 1.11 8.03 -23.94
C VAL A 194 1.16 6.61 -23.38
N ALA A 195 2.36 6.08 -23.24
CA ALA A 195 2.57 4.79 -22.59
C ALA A 195 2.37 4.92 -21.05
N ALA A 196 1.49 4.12 -20.51
CA ALA A 196 1.22 4.12 -19.07
C ALA A 196 0.81 2.74 -18.54
N THR A 197 1.24 2.43 -17.32
CA THR A 197 0.73 1.33 -16.51
C THR A 197 -0.32 1.88 -15.56
N ILE A 198 -1.54 1.32 -15.63
CA ILE A 198 -2.70 1.79 -14.87
C ILE A 198 -3.36 0.59 -14.19
N SER A 199 -3.54 0.66 -12.89
CA SER A 199 -4.09 -0.42 -12.07
C SER A 199 -4.93 0.10 -10.91
N HIS A 200 -5.70 -0.78 -10.28
CA HIS A 200 -6.37 -0.51 -9.02
C HIS A 200 -6.43 -1.77 -8.14
N CYS A 201 -6.68 -1.57 -6.86
CA CYS A 201 -7.02 -2.62 -5.91
C CYS A 201 -8.08 -2.07 -4.94
N GLY A 202 -9.32 -2.51 -5.11
CA GLY A 202 -10.44 -1.87 -4.42
C GLY A 202 -10.50 -0.38 -4.74
N SER A 203 -10.43 0.44 -3.70
CA SER A 203 -10.41 1.91 -3.80
C SER A 203 -9.03 2.54 -3.99
N MET A 204 -7.96 1.74 -4.08
CA MET A 204 -6.60 2.22 -4.35
C MET A 204 -6.34 2.27 -5.84
N LEU A 205 -5.77 3.37 -6.33
CA LEU A 205 -5.50 3.64 -7.75
C LEU A 205 -4.00 3.85 -7.96
N GLY A 206 -3.47 3.37 -9.08
CA GLY A 206 -2.08 3.57 -9.48
C GLY A 206 -1.96 3.90 -10.95
N MET A 207 -1.09 4.85 -11.27
CA MET A 207 -0.72 5.19 -12.64
C MET A 207 0.74 5.59 -12.71
N TYR A 208 1.45 4.97 -13.64
CA TYR A 208 2.84 5.30 -13.97
C TYR A 208 2.94 5.56 -15.46
N PHE A 209 3.60 6.63 -15.84
CA PHE A 209 4.00 6.87 -17.23
C PHE A 209 5.21 6.00 -17.54
N HIS A 210 4.94 4.74 -17.86
CA HIS A 210 5.94 3.70 -18.09
C HIS A 210 5.45 2.73 -19.17
N PRO A 211 6.27 2.33 -20.13
CA PRO A 211 5.84 1.54 -21.30
C PRO A 211 5.56 0.07 -21.02
N GLY A 212 5.98 -0.44 -19.89
CA GLY A 212 5.81 -1.85 -19.50
C GLY A 212 5.11 -2.00 -18.15
N PRO A 213 4.87 -3.22 -17.71
CA PRO A 213 4.31 -3.46 -16.40
C PRO A 213 5.22 -2.89 -15.32
N VAL A 214 4.60 -2.38 -14.24
CA VAL A 214 5.32 -1.90 -13.05
C VAL A 214 4.95 -2.83 -11.90
N THR A 215 5.90 -3.68 -11.53
CA THR A 215 5.71 -4.72 -10.51
C THR A 215 6.71 -4.64 -9.36
N ASN A 216 7.68 -3.71 -9.44
CA ASN A 216 8.68 -3.51 -8.40
C ASN A 216 9.18 -2.06 -8.38
N TYR A 217 10.02 -1.73 -7.40
CA TYR A 217 10.50 -0.37 -7.19
C TYR A 217 11.45 0.11 -8.29
N SER A 218 12.30 -0.77 -8.82
CA SER A 218 13.22 -0.41 -9.91
C SER A 218 12.46 0.06 -11.17
N GLN A 219 11.32 -0.57 -11.47
CA GLN A 219 10.44 -0.15 -12.56
C GLN A 219 9.69 1.14 -12.24
N VAL A 220 9.25 1.32 -10.98
CA VAL A 220 8.66 2.60 -10.53
C VAL A 220 9.63 3.76 -10.74
N GLN A 221 10.92 3.58 -10.43
CA GLN A 221 11.95 4.60 -10.65
C GLN A 221 12.16 4.93 -12.13
N GLY A 222 11.85 3.99 -13.04
CA GLY A 222 11.90 4.19 -14.49
C GLY A 222 10.74 4.99 -15.08
N ALA A 223 9.72 5.35 -14.28
CA ALA A 223 8.58 6.12 -14.75
C ALA A 223 8.97 7.58 -15.10
N ASP A 224 8.33 8.15 -16.13
CA ASP A 224 8.53 9.55 -16.54
C ASP A 224 7.88 10.50 -15.52
N THR A 225 8.68 10.92 -14.56
CA THR A 225 8.26 11.87 -13.51
C THR A 225 8.09 13.28 -14.05
N ALA A 226 8.76 13.66 -15.15
CA ALA A 226 8.59 14.97 -15.76
C ALA A 226 7.24 15.08 -16.47
N LEU A 227 6.81 14.03 -17.16
CA LEU A 227 5.46 13.95 -17.74
C LEU A 227 4.40 13.95 -16.61
N PHE A 228 4.65 13.21 -15.51
CA PHE A 228 3.74 13.24 -14.36
C PHE A 228 3.57 14.65 -13.78
N GLN A 229 4.63 15.42 -13.67
CA GLN A 229 4.54 16.81 -13.17
C GLN A 229 3.70 17.70 -14.08
N ARG A 230 3.84 17.59 -15.40
CA ARG A 230 3.00 18.33 -16.35
C ARG A 230 1.53 17.90 -16.26
N TYR A 231 1.30 16.59 -16.24
CA TYR A 231 -0.03 15.98 -16.05
C TYR A 231 -0.68 16.44 -14.74
N PHE A 232 0.03 16.37 -13.61
CA PHE A 232 -0.47 16.82 -12.32
C PHE A 232 -0.94 18.29 -12.36
N ARG A 233 -0.14 19.18 -12.95
CA ARG A 233 -0.49 20.60 -13.08
C ARG A 233 -1.71 20.81 -13.97
N GLY A 234 -1.78 20.16 -15.10
CA GLY A 234 -2.94 20.24 -15.99
C GLY A 234 -4.22 19.71 -15.35
N MET A 235 -4.13 18.64 -14.56
CA MET A 235 -5.27 18.13 -13.79
C MET A 235 -5.71 19.10 -12.69
N LEU A 236 -4.76 19.73 -11.99
CA LEU A 236 -5.06 20.74 -10.98
C LEU A 236 -5.75 21.97 -11.61
N ASP A 237 -5.27 22.45 -12.76
CA ASP A 237 -5.89 23.54 -13.52
C ASP A 237 -7.29 23.17 -14.03
N ALA A 238 -7.52 21.87 -14.30
CA ALA A 238 -8.85 21.33 -14.63
C ALA A 238 -9.76 21.12 -13.40
N GLY A 239 -9.33 21.51 -12.19
CA GLY A 239 -10.09 21.40 -10.95
C GLY A 239 -10.02 20.01 -10.29
N ILE A 240 -9.07 19.16 -10.66
CA ILE A 240 -8.91 17.82 -10.13
C ILE A 240 -7.59 17.74 -9.36
N TYR A 241 -7.69 17.59 -8.04
CA TYR A 241 -6.56 17.51 -7.16
C TYR A 241 -6.11 16.05 -7.00
N LEU A 242 -4.91 15.76 -7.49
CA LEU A 242 -4.23 14.47 -7.34
C LEU A 242 -3.11 14.59 -6.28
N ALA A 243 -2.52 13.46 -5.91
CA ALA A 243 -1.30 13.49 -5.12
C ALA A 243 -0.16 14.15 -5.91
N PRO A 244 0.66 15.03 -5.28
CA PRO A 244 1.68 15.80 -6.00
C PRO A 244 2.95 15.01 -6.33
N SER A 245 2.96 13.70 -6.08
CA SER A 245 4.09 12.81 -6.34
C SER A 245 3.66 11.60 -7.17
N ALA A 246 4.49 11.24 -8.16
CA ALA A 246 4.31 10.03 -8.96
C ALA A 246 4.42 8.72 -8.15
N PHE A 247 4.93 8.81 -6.91
CA PHE A 247 5.13 7.67 -6.01
C PHE A 247 4.00 7.53 -4.97
N GLU A 248 2.89 8.25 -5.14
CA GLU A 248 1.73 8.17 -4.26
C GLU A 248 0.58 7.43 -4.95
N ALA A 249 -0.10 6.57 -4.21
CA ALA A 249 -1.34 5.97 -4.65
C ALA A 249 -2.50 6.97 -4.59
N GLY A 250 -3.41 6.89 -5.55
CA GLY A 250 -4.69 7.59 -5.50
C GLY A 250 -5.74 6.79 -4.72
N PHE A 251 -6.79 7.48 -4.24
CA PHE A 251 -7.85 6.82 -3.47
C PHE A 251 -9.23 7.30 -3.89
N ILE A 252 -10.15 6.33 -4.02
CA ILE A 252 -11.59 6.58 -4.16
C ILE A 252 -12.24 6.39 -2.79
N SER A 253 -13.24 7.19 -2.49
CA SER A 253 -14.06 7.07 -1.28
C SER A 253 -15.53 6.76 -1.63
N THR A 254 -16.32 6.46 -0.62
CA THR A 254 -17.76 6.19 -0.75
C THR A 254 -18.57 7.41 -1.23
N THR A 255 -17.99 8.61 -1.20
CA THR A 255 -18.62 9.84 -1.69
C THR A 255 -18.41 10.07 -3.19
N HIS A 256 -17.45 9.37 -3.81
CA HIS A 256 -17.27 9.44 -5.26
C HIS A 256 -18.42 8.75 -5.99
N THR A 257 -18.86 9.37 -7.09
CA THR A 257 -19.89 8.83 -7.98
C THR A 257 -19.27 8.44 -9.32
N GLU A 258 -19.99 7.62 -10.10
CA GLU A 258 -19.58 7.30 -11.47
C GLU A 258 -19.35 8.56 -12.30
N GLN A 259 -20.24 9.57 -12.14
CA GLN A 259 -20.12 10.85 -12.84
C GLN A 259 -18.81 11.57 -12.50
N LEU A 260 -18.36 11.56 -11.24
CA LEU A 260 -17.08 12.16 -10.84
C LEU A 260 -15.90 11.40 -11.45
N ILE A 261 -15.97 10.07 -11.53
CA ILE A 261 -14.95 9.26 -12.19
C ILE A 261 -14.90 9.60 -13.70
N ASP A 262 -16.05 9.68 -14.38
CA ASP A 262 -16.10 10.04 -15.79
C ASP A 262 -15.57 11.45 -16.06
N GLN A 263 -15.94 12.42 -15.23
CA GLN A 263 -15.42 13.79 -15.31
C GLN A 263 -13.89 13.81 -15.15
N THR A 264 -13.36 13.03 -14.21
CA THR A 264 -11.92 12.92 -13.97
C THR A 264 -11.19 12.35 -15.17
N THR A 265 -11.68 11.24 -15.73
CA THR A 265 -11.05 10.60 -16.89
C THR A 265 -11.21 11.44 -18.17
N ALA A 266 -12.32 12.16 -18.34
CA ALA A 266 -12.50 13.10 -19.44
C ALA A 266 -11.55 14.32 -19.36
N ALA A 267 -11.31 14.83 -18.15
CA ALA A 267 -10.30 15.87 -17.93
C ALA A 267 -8.89 15.34 -18.22
N ALA A 268 -8.57 14.14 -17.74
CA ALA A 268 -7.30 13.48 -18.01
C ALA A 268 -7.06 13.31 -19.53
N ALA A 269 -8.07 12.91 -20.30
CA ALA A 269 -7.96 12.76 -21.75
C ALA A 269 -7.61 14.06 -22.47
N LYS A 270 -8.09 15.22 -21.97
CA LYS A 270 -7.74 16.54 -22.51
C LYS A 270 -6.31 16.90 -22.12
N VAL A 271 -6.00 16.83 -20.83
CA VAL A 271 -4.68 17.19 -20.29
C VAL A 271 -3.59 16.36 -20.93
N LEU A 272 -3.78 15.04 -21.09
CA LEU A 272 -2.77 14.17 -21.70
C LEU A 272 -2.45 14.56 -23.14
N LYS A 273 -3.42 15.01 -23.94
CA LYS A 273 -3.18 15.51 -25.31
C LYS A 273 -2.34 16.79 -25.36
N ASP A 274 -2.42 17.60 -24.31
CA ASP A 274 -1.71 18.88 -24.24
C ASP A 274 -0.28 18.73 -23.67
N VAL A 275 0.00 17.66 -22.92
CA VAL A 275 1.28 17.48 -22.22
C VAL A 275 2.13 16.31 -22.71
N ALA A 276 1.60 15.50 -23.63
CA ALA A 276 2.25 14.34 -24.23
C ALA A 276 3.45 14.71 -25.15
#